data_dfe5a7b6c477021eb73d7e7c910a3799
#
_entry.id   dfe5a7b6c477021eb73d7e7c910a3799
#
_cell.length_a   1.000
_cell.length_b   1.000
_cell.length_c   1.000
_cell.angle_alpha   90.00
_cell.angle_beta   90.00
_cell.angle_gamma   90.00
#
_symmetry.space_group_name_H-M   'P 1'
#
loop_
_entity.id
_entity.type
_entity.pdbx_description
1 polymer ?
#
loop_
_entity_poly.entity_id
_entity_poly.type
_entity_poly.pdbx_seq_one_letter_code
_entity_poly.pdbx_strand_id
1 'polypeptide(L)'
;MNTTVNSDAITIRVSEDIQAGLAVNFAGGIAKTEKALGICIVDTDSGDVAPVKVLGACFVSTGAAVKKGDKLVADASGKMIKATSEAYYEGYALEDGTNSTVMIRGI
;
A
#
# COMPACT_ATOMS: atom_id res chain seq x y z
N MET A 1 7.58 27.32 4.44
CA MET A 1 7.45 26.60 3.77
C MET A 1 6.50 26.28 3.34
N ASN A 2 6.40 26.16 2.79
CA ASN A 2 5.58 25.69 2.37
C ASN A 2 5.42 24.68 2.33
N THR A 3 5.33 24.42 2.60
CA THR A 3 5.15 23.41 2.44
C THR A 3 4.26 22.89 2.17
N THR A 4 3.95 23.22 1.64
CA THR A 4 2.97 22.68 1.22
C THR A 4 3.13 21.45 0.91
N VAL A 5 2.57 20.63 1.40
CA VAL A 5 2.79 19.47 1.08
C VAL A 5 1.73 18.96 0.37
N ASN A 6 1.80 19.01 -0.82
CA ASN A 6 0.87 18.38 -1.67
C ASN A 6 1.43 17.10 -2.18
N SER A 7 2.48 16.63 -1.54
CA SER A 7 3.08 15.40 -1.96
C SER A 7 2.23 14.25 -1.49
N ASP A 8 1.79 13.39 -2.37
CA ASP A 8 1.06 12.20 -2.01
C ASP A 8 1.97 10.98 -1.91
N ALA A 9 3.28 11.18 -2.04
CA ALA A 9 4.29 10.15 -1.84
C ALA A 9 5.42 10.70 -0.99
N ILE A 10 6.01 9.84 -0.16
CA ILE A 10 7.16 10.18 0.65
C ILE A 10 8.23 9.13 0.42
N THR A 11 9.45 9.38 0.89
CA THR A 11 10.52 8.40 0.79
C THR A 11 10.92 7.95 2.17
N ILE A 12 11.11 6.64 2.34
CA ILE A 12 11.61 6.08 3.59
C ILE A 12 12.65 5.02 3.29
N ARG A 13 13.55 4.81 4.24
CA ARG A 13 14.55 3.74 4.11
C ARG A 13 13.88 2.42 4.50
N VAL A 14 14.04 1.40 3.67
CA VAL A 14 13.41 0.11 3.94
C VAL A 14 14.37 -0.85 4.61
N SER A 15 13.84 -1.75 5.44
CA SER A 15 14.61 -2.69 6.21
C SER A 15 14.64 -4.09 5.59
N GLU A 16 13.93 -4.29 4.51
CA GLU A 16 13.90 -5.55 3.76
C GLU A 16 13.55 -5.24 2.32
N ASP A 17 13.75 -6.20 1.44
CA ASP A 17 13.40 -6.04 0.02
C ASP A 17 11.89 -5.92 -0.10
N ILE A 18 11.41 -4.91 -0.81
CA ILE A 18 9.99 -4.69 -0.99
C ILE A 18 9.71 -4.45 -2.46
N GLN A 19 8.80 -5.24 -3.02
CA GLN A 19 8.40 -5.10 -4.41
C GLN A 19 7.32 -4.03 -4.55
N ALA A 20 7.28 -3.41 -5.71
CA ALA A 20 6.23 -2.44 -6.04
C ALA A 20 4.86 -3.09 -5.86
N GLY A 21 3.93 -2.37 -5.27
CA GLY A 21 2.58 -2.83 -5.03
C GLY A 21 2.34 -3.43 -3.65
N LEU A 22 3.39 -3.56 -2.83
CA LEU A 22 3.24 -4.10 -1.48
C LEU A 22 3.10 -2.99 -0.45
N ALA A 23 2.37 -3.28 0.61
CA ALA A 23 2.16 -2.34 1.72
C ALA A 23 3.42 -2.25 2.58
N VAL A 24 3.73 -1.03 3.03
CA VAL A 24 4.91 -0.72 3.82
C VAL A 24 4.46 -0.20 5.17
N ASN A 25 5.06 -0.71 6.25
CA ASN A 25 4.72 -0.25 7.58
C ASN A 25 5.58 0.97 7.97
N PHE A 26 5.33 1.51 9.16
CA PHE A 26 6.02 2.73 9.60
C PHE A 26 7.50 2.51 9.92
N ALA A 27 7.91 1.26 10.10
CA ALA A 27 9.31 0.93 10.39
C ALA A 27 10.14 0.66 9.12
N GLY A 28 9.51 0.70 7.96
CA GLY A 28 10.22 0.46 6.70
C GLY A 28 10.19 -0.99 6.23
N GLY A 29 9.40 -1.85 6.87
CA GLY A 29 9.22 -3.23 6.44
C GLY A 29 7.91 -3.43 5.72
N ILE A 30 7.64 -4.66 5.29
CA ILE A 30 6.36 -5.02 4.69
C ILE A 30 5.29 -5.00 5.78
N ALA A 31 4.18 -4.31 5.54
CA ALA A 31 3.06 -4.30 6.48
C ALA A 31 2.34 -5.64 6.40
N LYS A 32 2.15 -6.27 7.55
CA LYS A 32 1.56 -7.61 7.62
C LYS A 32 0.37 -7.57 8.56
N THR A 33 -0.82 -7.60 8.01
CA THR A 33 -2.07 -7.58 8.78
C THR A 33 -2.12 -6.41 9.79
N GLU A 34 -1.62 -5.26 9.37
CA GLU A 34 -1.59 -4.04 10.19
C GLU A 34 -1.84 -2.84 9.29
N LYS A 35 -2.14 -1.71 9.89
CA LYS A 35 -2.32 -0.47 9.13
C LYS A 35 -0.98 -0.06 8.53
N ALA A 36 -0.96 0.13 7.23
CA ALA A 36 0.25 0.49 6.50
C ALA A 36 0.48 1.99 6.49
N LEU A 37 1.73 2.40 6.39
CA LEU A 37 2.08 3.78 6.09
C LEU A 37 1.65 4.11 4.66
N GLY A 38 1.90 3.22 3.73
CA GLY A 38 1.56 3.43 2.33
C GLY A 38 1.94 2.22 1.49
N ILE A 39 2.01 2.44 0.17
CA ILE A 39 2.30 1.39 -0.80
C ILE A 39 3.62 1.70 -1.49
N CYS A 40 4.52 0.73 -1.55
CA CYS A 40 5.77 0.88 -2.26
C CYS A 40 5.49 0.92 -3.76
N ILE A 41 6.02 1.90 -4.48
CA ILE A 41 5.72 2.07 -5.91
C ILE A 41 6.88 1.70 -6.83
N VAL A 42 8.02 1.32 -6.26
CA VAL A 42 9.18 0.89 -7.03
C VAL A 42 9.86 -0.24 -6.27
N ASP A 43 10.25 -1.31 -6.97
CA ASP A 43 10.99 -2.39 -6.33
C ASP A 43 12.22 -1.80 -5.64
N THR A 44 12.39 -2.08 -4.36
CA THR A 44 13.44 -1.47 -3.54
C THR A 44 14.15 -2.54 -2.74
N ASP A 45 15.47 -2.48 -2.73
CA ASP A 45 16.29 -3.43 -1.96
C ASP A 45 16.46 -2.96 -0.52
N SER A 46 16.64 -3.90 0.37
CA SER A 46 16.90 -3.62 1.79
C SER A 46 18.03 -2.60 1.93
N GLY A 47 17.81 -1.61 2.76
CA GLY A 47 18.78 -0.54 3.01
C GLY A 47 18.65 0.67 2.10
N ASP A 48 17.94 0.54 1.00
CA ASP A 48 17.71 1.66 0.08
C ASP A 48 16.48 2.45 0.50
N VAL A 49 16.31 3.60 -0.15
CA VAL A 49 15.18 4.49 0.11
C VAL A 49 14.08 4.20 -0.92
N ALA A 50 12.88 3.94 -0.44
CA ALA A 50 11.74 3.62 -1.29
C ALA A 50 10.77 4.79 -1.37
N PRO A 51 10.20 5.05 -2.57
CA PRO A 51 9.06 5.96 -2.65
C PRO A 51 7.80 5.21 -2.23
N VAL A 52 7.05 5.80 -1.32
CA VAL A 52 5.86 5.19 -0.74
C VAL A 52 4.67 6.09 -0.98
N LYS A 53 3.64 5.58 -1.64
CA LYS A 53 2.42 6.32 -1.93
C LYS A 53 1.54 6.31 -0.69
N VAL A 54 1.32 7.47 -0.10
CA VAL A 54 0.53 7.58 1.14
C VAL A 54 -0.91 8.01 0.88
N LEU A 55 -1.15 8.76 -0.19
CA LEU A 55 -2.48 9.22 -0.59
C LEU A 55 -2.66 9.09 -2.08
N GLY A 56 -3.90 9.03 -2.54
CA GLY A 56 -4.21 8.99 -3.96
C GLY A 56 -4.26 7.57 -4.50
N ALA A 57 -4.31 7.44 -5.82
CA ALA A 57 -4.46 6.15 -6.47
C ALA A 57 -3.11 5.55 -6.83
N CYS A 58 -2.97 4.25 -6.67
CA CYS A 58 -1.76 3.54 -7.05
C CYS A 58 -2.08 2.08 -7.31
N PHE A 59 -1.16 1.44 -8.04
CA PHE A 59 -1.21 0.02 -8.29
C PHE A 59 -0.86 -0.74 -7.01
N VAL A 60 -1.60 -1.79 -6.70
CA VAL A 60 -1.28 -2.68 -5.57
C VAL A 60 -1.37 -4.13 -6.02
N SER A 61 -0.53 -4.97 -5.41
CA SER A 61 -0.63 -6.41 -5.59
C SER A 61 -1.73 -6.94 -4.69
N THR A 62 -2.51 -7.90 -5.16
CA THR A 62 -3.59 -8.48 -4.36
C THR A 62 -3.29 -9.94 -4.05
N GLY A 63 -3.70 -10.36 -2.85
CA GLY A 63 -3.53 -11.75 -2.40
C GLY A 63 -4.73 -12.63 -2.71
N ALA A 64 -5.82 -12.05 -3.19
CA ALA A 64 -7.04 -12.76 -3.55
C ALA A 64 -7.82 -11.89 -4.53
N ALA A 65 -8.85 -12.44 -5.13
CA ALA A 65 -9.70 -11.65 -6.03
C ALA A 65 -10.42 -10.55 -5.26
N VAL A 66 -10.42 -9.34 -5.81
CA VAL A 66 -11.11 -8.20 -5.23
C VAL A 66 -12.04 -7.59 -6.28
N LYS A 67 -13.02 -6.85 -5.83
CA LYS A 67 -13.99 -6.20 -6.70
C LYS A 67 -13.96 -4.70 -6.49
N LYS A 68 -14.30 -3.98 -7.53
CA LYS A 68 -14.43 -2.53 -7.49
C LYS A 68 -15.27 -2.10 -6.29
N GLY A 69 -14.76 -1.19 -5.51
CA GLY A 69 -15.44 -0.68 -4.31
C GLY A 69 -15.13 -1.42 -3.02
N ASP A 70 -14.40 -2.52 -3.08
CA ASP A 70 -14.03 -3.24 -1.86
C ASP A 70 -13.06 -2.41 -1.02
N LYS A 71 -13.26 -2.44 0.29
CA LYS A 71 -12.26 -1.93 1.22
C LYS A 71 -11.14 -2.96 1.30
N LEU A 72 -9.91 -2.51 1.29
CA LEU A 72 -8.74 -3.38 1.22
C LEU A 72 -7.84 -3.21 2.44
N VAL A 73 -7.27 -4.33 2.88
CA VAL A 73 -6.27 -4.36 3.96
C VAL A 73 -5.11 -5.25 3.53
N ALA A 74 -3.97 -5.09 4.18
CA ALA A 74 -2.80 -5.90 3.87
C ALA A 74 -2.92 -7.29 4.49
N ASP A 75 -2.56 -8.31 3.74
CA ASP A 75 -2.47 -9.67 4.25
C ASP A 75 -1.08 -9.92 4.86
N ALA A 76 -0.78 -11.17 5.18
CA ALA A 76 0.49 -11.53 5.83
C ALA A 76 1.72 -11.32 4.92
N SER A 77 1.51 -11.05 3.63
CA SER A 77 2.59 -10.81 2.67
C SER A 77 2.64 -9.35 2.19
N GLY A 78 1.81 -8.49 2.77
CA GLY A 78 1.73 -7.10 2.33
C GLY A 78 0.89 -6.88 1.08
N LYS A 79 0.23 -7.91 0.58
CA LYS A 79 -0.68 -7.80 -0.56
C LYS A 79 -2.06 -7.40 -0.07
N MET A 80 -2.83 -6.75 -0.93
CA MET A 80 -4.16 -6.28 -0.53
C MET A 80 -5.19 -7.39 -0.69
N ILE A 81 -6.08 -7.52 0.28
CA ILE A 81 -7.23 -8.41 0.23
C ILE A 81 -8.44 -7.63 0.73
N LYS A 82 -9.62 -8.15 0.45
CA LYS A 82 -10.86 -7.51 0.90
C LYS A 82 -10.92 -7.53 2.43
N ALA A 83 -11.18 -6.38 3.02
CA ALA A 83 -11.35 -6.26 4.47
C ALA A 83 -12.66 -6.93 4.88
N THR A 84 -12.65 -7.67 5.99
CA THR A 84 -13.84 -8.34 6.49
C THR A 84 -14.30 -7.78 7.83
N SER A 85 -13.41 -7.71 8.81
CA SER A 85 -13.79 -7.26 10.15
C SER A 85 -12.76 -6.34 10.77
N GLU A 86 -11.77 -5.91 10.01
CA GLU A 86 -10.72 -5.06 10.53
C GLU A 86 -11.27 -3.66 10.85
N ALA A 87 -10.75 -3.06 11.91
CA ALA A 87 -11.13 -1.71 12.30
C ALA A 87 -10.50 -0.63 11.42
N TYR A 88 -9.61 -1.02 10.50
CA TYR A 88 -8.92 -0.10 9.61
C TYR A 88 -8.99 -0.64 8.19
N TYR A 89 -8.66 0.21 7.23
CA TYR A 89 -8.49 -0.21 5.84
C TYR A 89 -7.46 0.69 5.17
N GLU A 90 -6.88 0.21 4.06
CA GLU A 90 -5.85 0.95 3.36
C GLU A 90 -6.43 1.84 2.26
N GLY A 91 -7.49 1.39 1.66
CA GLY A 91 -8.13 2.12 0.57
C GLY A 91 -9.24 1.31 -0.06
N TYR A 92 -9.73 1.79 -1.20
CA TYR A 92 -10.81 1.12 -1.93
C TYR A 92 -10.30 0.69 -3.30
N ALA A 93 -10.70 -0.50 -3.74
CA ALA A 93 -10.37 -0.97 -5.08
C ALA A 93 -11.14 -0.15 -6.10
N LEU A 94 -10.46 0.29 -7.16
CA LEU A 94 -11.09 1.05 -8.22
C LEU A 94 -11.49 0.16 -9.39
N GLU A 95 -11.08 -1.09 -9.40
CA GLU A 95 -11.43 -2.05 -10.46
C GLU A 95 -11.35 -3.46 -9.91
N ASP A 96 -11.96 -4.41 -10.61
CA ASP A 96 -11.87 -5.82 -10.27
C ASP A 96 -10.45 -6.30 -10.58
N GLY A 97 -9.92 -7.21 -9.78
CA GLY A 97 -8.61 -7.78 -10.02
C GLY A 97 -8.41 -9.09 -9.30
N THR A 98 -7.49 -9.91 -9.81
CA THR A 98 -7.15 -11.19 -9.19
C THR A 98 -5.72 -11.22 -8.65
N ASN A 99 -4.77 -10.60 -9.34
CA ASN A 99 -3.38 -10.52 -8.88
C ASN A 99 -2.99 -9.09 -8.56
N SER A 100 -3.73 -8.14 -9.06
CA SER A 100 -3.46 -6.73 -8.83
C SER A 100 -4.71 -5.91 -9.08
N THR A 101 -4.74 -4.71 -8.55
CA THR A 101 -5.79 -3.74 -8.82
C THR A 101 -5.23 -2.34 -8.64
N VAL A 102 -6.04 -1.34 -8.93
CA VAL A 102 -5.73 0.05 -8.59
C VAL A 102 -6.52 0.38 -7.33
N MET A 103 -5.83 0.90 -6.33
CA MET A 103 -6.45 1.26 -5.05
C MET A 103 -6.35 2.76 -4.84
N ILE A 104 -7.40 3.37 -4.32
CA ILE A 104 -7.34 4.78 -3.93
C ILE A 104 -7.32 4.90 -2.41
N ARG A 105 -6.40 5.72 -1.91
CA ARG A 105 -6.24 5.98 -0.48
C ARG A 105 -6.67 7.41 -0.19
N GLY A 106 -7.16 7.63 1.02
CA GLY A 106 -7.47 8.98 1.48
C GLY A 106 -8.89 9.45 1.23
N ILE A 107 -9.78 8.54 0.90
CA ILE A 107 -11.19 8.92 0.76
C ILE A 107 -12.06 8.15 1.74
#